data_c78cc0f60871c83fc88c048b0fb745e4
#
_entry.id   c78cc0f60871c83fc88c048b0fb745e4
#
_cell.length_a   1.000
_cell.length_b   1.000
_cell.length_c   1.000
_cell.angle_alpha   90.00
_cell.angle_beta   90.00
_cell.angle_gamma   90.00
#
_symmetry.space_group_name_H-M   'P 1'
#
loop_
_entity.id
_entity.type
_entity.pdbx_description
1 polymer ?
#
loop_
_entity_poly.entity_id
_entity_poly.type
_entity_poly.pdbx_seq_one_letter_code
_entity_poly.pdbx_strand_id
1 'polypeptide(L)'
;MSVLDNRLRQHRWELDERRRFLAELEGLAARLRRDAQRLHREIEQETGAADVEQKPGIVYPIFVGPLLDRRKKLEGSILEIEAQIADAREAVATAEQEVNLVEAAWTYRAAASGAGGRRLRR
;
A
#
# COMPACT_ATOMS: atom_id res chain seq x y z
N MET A 1 31.83 -0.71 -13.96
CA MET A 1 30.56 -1.43 -13.82
C MET A 1 29.87 -1.59 -15.17
N SER A 2 29.25 -2.75 -15.38
CA SER A 2 28.54 -2.99 -16.62
C SER A 2 27.20 -2.25 -16.63
N VAL A 3 26.62 -2.11 -17.82
CA VAL A 3 25.27 -1.55 -18.00
C VAL A 3 24.24 -2.38 -17.23
N LEU A 4 24.44 -3.70 -17.20
CA LEU A 4 23.54 -4.61 -16.49
C LEU A 4 23.59 -4.41 -14.96
N ASP A 5 24.81 -4.19 -14.40
CA ASP A 5 24.97 -3.88 -12.99
C ASP A 5 24.26 -2.59 -12.61
N ASN A 6 24.37 -1.56 -13.42
CA ASN A 6 23.72 -0.28 -13.23
C ASN A 6 22.19 -0.41 -13.31
N ARG A 7 21.69 -1.21 -14.26
CA ARG A 7 20.27 -1.52 -14.39
C ARG A 7 19.73 -2.21 -13.16
N LEU A 8 20.42 -3.22 -12.69
CA LEU A 8 20.00 -3.99 -11.49
C LEU A 8 19.92 -3.08 -10.28
N ARG A 9 20.92 -2.23 -10.09
CA ARG A 9 20.96 -1.26 -8.99
C ARG A 9 19.79 -0.29 -9.07
N GLN A 10 19.49 0.22 -10.25
CA GLN A 10 18.38 1.15 -10.47
C GLN A 10 17.04 0.50 -10.20
N HIS A 11 16.81 -0.72 -10.70
CA HIS A 11 15.56 -1.44 -10.47
C HIS A 11 15.36 -1.80 -9.00
N ARG A 12 16.43 -2.18 -8.29
CA ARG A 12 16.37 -2.42 -6.84
C ARG A 12 16.03 -1.16 -6.08
N TRP A 13 16.59 -0.03 -6.47
CA TRP A 13 16.26 1.26 -5.86
C TRP A 13 14.78 1.61 -6.08
N GLU A 14 14.29 1.45 -7.29
CA GLU A 14 12.87 1.70 -7.60
C GLU A 14 11.95 0.79 -6.80
N LEU A 15 12.30 -0.47 -6.67
CA LEU A 15 11.53 -1.42 -5.86
C LEU A 15 11.47 -0.98 -4.40
N ASP A 16 12.60 -0.57 -3.82
CA ASP A 16 12.65 -0.07 -2.45
C ASP A 16 11.78 1.17 -2.27
N GLU A 17 11.80 2.10 -3.23
CA GLU A 17 10.96 3.29 -3.21
C GLU A 17 9.47 2.95 -3.27
N ARG A 18 9.09 1.99 -4.13
CA ARG A 18 7.70 1.52 -4.23
C ARG A 18 7.23 0.87 -2.94
N ARG A 19 8.09 0.07 -2.30
CA ARG A 19 7.78 -0.57 -1.02
C ARG A 19 7.61 0.46 0.09
N ARG A 20 8.44 1.49 0.15
CA ARG A 20 8.31 2.58 1.12
C ARG A 20 7.00 3.33 0.95
N PHE A 21 6.67 3.65 -0.29
CA PHE A 21 5.41 4.33 -0.59
C PHE A 21 4.20 3.51 -0.15
N LEU A 22 4.19 2.21 -0.46
CA LEU A 22 3.14 1.29 -0.01
C LEU A 22 3.05 1.28 1.53
N ALA A 23 4.17 1.19 2.22
CA ALA A 23 4.20 1.19 3.69
C ALA A 23 3.64 2.50 4.27
N GLU A 24 3.94 3.64 3.67
CA GLU A 24 3.37 4.93 4.06
C GLU A 24 1.84 4.96 3.91
N LEU A 25 1.33 4.47 2.78
CA LEU A 25 -0.11 4.38 2.54
C LEU A 25 -0.80 3.45 3.53
N GLU A 26 -0.20 2.30 3.81
CA GLU A 26 -0.72 1.34 4.79
C GLU A 26 -0.75 1.93 6.20
N GLY A 27 0.27 2.69 6.57
CA GLY A 27 0.32 3.41 7.85
C GLY A 27 -0.77 4.47 7.94
N LEU A 28 -1.01 5.21 6.87
CA LEU A 28 -2.08 6.21 6.80
C LEU A 28 -3.46 5.55 6.90
N ALA A 29 -3.67 4.44 6.18
CA ALA A 29 -4.91 3.67 6.25
C ALA A 29 -5.19 3.17 7.67
N ALA A 30 -4.16 2.68 8.35
CA ALA A 30 -4.30 2.22 9.74
C ALA A 30 -4.73 3.36 10.67
N ARG A 31 -4.18 4.56 10.51
CA ARG A 31 -4.59 5.75 11.28
C ARG A 31 -6.03 6.14 11.01
N LEU A 32 -6.43 6.16 9.74
CA LEU A 32 -7.81 6.49 9.36
C LEU A 32 -8.81 5.49 9.95
N ARG A 33 -8.48 4.20 9.94
CA ARG A 33 -9.33 3.17 10.54
C ARG A 33 -9.45 3.32 12.05
N ARG A 34 -8.36 3.68 12.74
CA ARG A 34 -8.41 3.96 14.18
C ARG A 34 -9.28 5.17 14.49
N ASP A 35 -9.18 6.21 13.66
CA ASP A 35 -10.01 7.40 13.79
C ASP A 35 -11.49 7.06 13.57
N ALA A 36 -11.78 6.21 12.59
CA ALA A 36 -13.13 5.73 12.32
C ALA A 36 -13.71 4.95 13.50
N GLN A 37 -12.91 4.09 14.12
CA GLN A 37 -13.32 3.35 15.31
C GLN A 37 -13.59 4.26 16.50
N ARG A 38 -12.76 5.27 16.72
CA ARG A 38 -12.99 6.26 17.79
C ARG A 38 -14.28 7.03 17.55
N LEU A 39 -14.49 7.46 16.32
CA LEU A 39 -15.68 8.21 15.95
C LEU A 39 -16.94 7.34 16.11
N HIS A 40 -16.86 6.08 15.74
CA HIS A 40 -17.96 5.14 15.92
C HIS A 40 -18.33 5.01 17.41
N ARG A 41 -17.34 4.91 18.30
CA ARG A 41 -17.56 4.87 19.74
C ARG A 41 -18.18 6.15 20.28
N GLU A 42 -17.75 7.32 19.77
CA GLU A 42 -18.36 8.60 20.14
C GLU A 42 -19.84 8.63 19.75
N ILE A 43 -20.17 8.19 18.55
CA ILE A 43 -21.55 8.13 18.07
C ILE A 43 -22.38 7.20 18.95
N GLU A 44 -21.86 6.02 19.29
CA GLU A 44 -22.54 5.08 20.19
C GLU A 44 -22.79 5.69 21.57
N GLN A 45 -21.80 6.37 22.13
CA GLN A 45 -21.93 7.02 23.44
C GLN A 45 -23.00 8.11 23.43
N GLU A 46 -23.06 8.87 22.35
CA GLU A 46 -24.00 9.99 22.24
C GLU A 46 -25.44 9.54 21.92
N THR A 47 -25.60 8.43 21.23
CA THR A 47 -26.90 7.95 20.78
C THR A 47 -27.41 6.74 21.55
N GLY A 48 -26.52 6.00 22.23
CA GLY A 48 -26.83 4.72 22.88
C GLY A 48 -27.16 3.61 21.89
N ALA A 49 -26.87 3.81 20.58
CA ALA A 49 -27.19 2.86 19.53
C ALA A 49 -25.98 2.63 18.61
N ALA A 50 -25.69 1.38 18.29
CA ALA A 50 -24.59 1.01 17.40
C ALA A 50 -24.87 1.36 15.92
N ASP A 51 -26.14 1.40 15.53
CA ASP A 51 -26.56 1.51 14.13
C ASP A 51 -27.60 2.61 13.93
N VAL A 52 -27.12 3.84 14.08
CA VAL A 52 -27.97 5.04 14.07
C VAL A 52 -28.57 5.32 12.70
N GLU A 53 -27.91 4.98 11.61
CA GLU A 53 -28.36 5.27 10.24
C GLU A 53 -29.57 4.47 9.79
N GLN A 54 -29.82 3.32 10.37
CA GLN A 54 -30.83 2.38 9.91
C GLN A 54 -32.18 2.53 10.62
N LYS A 55 -32.37 3.58 11.42
CA LYS A 55 -33.61 3.80 12.17
C LYS A 55 -34.32 5.07 11.67
N PRO A 56 -35.11 4.97 10.57
CA PRO A 56 -35.85 6.12 10.07
C PRO A 56 -36.87 6.61 11.11
N GLY A 57 -37.05 7.93 11.22
CA GLY A 57 -37.99 8.52 12.14
C GLY A 57 -37.49 8.77 13.55
N ILE A 58 -36.27 8.42 13.87
CA ILE A 58 -35.64 8.74 15.15
C ILE A 58 -35.02 10.14 15.08
N VAL A 59 -35.34 10.96 16.09
CA VAL A 59 -34.75 12.29 16.22
C VAL A 59 -33.43 12.14 16.99
N TYR A 60 -32.34 12.48 16.31
CA TYR A 60 -31.01 12.45 16.94
C TYR A 60 -30.73 13.78 17.65
N PRO A 61 -29.90 13.78 18.71
CA PRO A 61 -29.40 15.01 19.29
C PRO A 61 -28.69 15.87 18.23
N ILE A 62 -28.75 17.19 18.35
CA ILE A 62 -28.22 18.14 17.37
C ILE A 62 -26.75 17.91 17.06
N PHE A 63 -25.95 17.52 18.06
CA PHE A 63 -24.51 17.28 17.89
C PHE A 63 -24.17 15.97 17.18
N VAL A 64 -25.12 15.05 16.97
CA VAL A 64 -24.89 13.78 16.26
C VAL A 64 -24.75 14.02 14.76
N GLY A 65 -25.47 14.98 14.18
CA GLY A 65 -25.38 15.30 12.77
C GLY A 65 -23.96 15.57 12.29
N PRO A 66 -23.21 16.47 12.95
CA PRO A 66 -21.79 16.67 12.61
C PRO A 66 -20.91 15.43 12.74
N LEU A 67 -21.17 14.57 13.71
CA LEU A 67 -20.44 13.31 13.88
C LEU A 67 -20.71 12.33 12.74
N LEU A 68 -21.95 12.23 12.29
CA LEU A 68 -22.34 11.39 11.15
C LEU A 68 -21.72 11.89 9.85
N ASP A 69 -21.69 13.21 9.63
CA ASP A 69 -21.03 13.83 8.48
C ASP A 69 -19.54 13.53 8.47
N ARG A 70 -18.92 13.64 9.64
CA ARG A 70 -17.50 13.34 9.80
C ARG A 70 -17.21 11.88 9.52
N ARG A 71 -18.07 10.96 9.98
CA ARG A 71 -17.96 9.51 9.69
C ARG A 71 -18.01 9.26 8.19
N LYS A 72 -18.93 9.88 7.49
CA LYS A 72 -19.09 9.73 6.05
C LYS A 72 -17.84 10.19 5.28
N LYS A 73 -17.28 11.33 5.66
CA LYS A 73 -16.04 11.86 5.07
C LYS A 73 -14.87 10.91 5.33
N LEU A 74 -14.78 10.37 6.52
CA LEU A 74 -13.72 9.45 6.92
C LEU A 74 -13.81 8.12 6.17
N GLU A 75 -15.02 7.60 5.99
CA GLU A 75 -15.28 6.41 5.17
C GLU A 75 -14.86 6.63 3.72
N GLY A 76 -15.16 7.81 3.17
CA GLY A 76 -14.72 8.19 1.82
C GLY A 76 -13.21 8.24 1.70
N SER A 77 -12.53 8.81 2.70
CA SER A 77 -11.06 8.86 2.73
C SER A 77 -10.45 7.45 2.82
N ILE A 78 -11.06 6.55 3.58
CA ILE A 78 -10.62 5.16 3.68
C ILE A 78 -10.74 4.46 2.34
N LEU A 79 -11.86 4.63 1.63
CA LEU A 79 -12.03 4.06 0.30
C LEU A 79 -10.98 4.57 -0.69
N GLU A 80 -10.67 5.85 -0.65
CA GLU A 80 -9.63 6.44 -1.50
C GLU A 80 -8.25 5.85 -1.20
N ILE A 81 -7.89 5.75 0.07
CA ILE A 81 -6.58 5.21 0.45
C ILE A 81 -6.46 3.72 0.10
N GLU A 82 -7.54 2.96 0.24
CA GLU A 82 -7.57 1.54 -0.15
C GLU A 82 -7.34 1.37 -1.65
N ALA A 83 -7.92 2.24 -2.48
CA ALA A 83 -7.68 2.24 -3.91
C ALA A 83 -6.22 2.56 -4.24
N GLN A 84 -5.63 3.55 -3.56
CA GLN A 84 -4.22 3.90 -3.71
C GLN A 84 -3.30 2.75 -3.27
N ILE A 85 -3.66 2.05 -2.20
CA ILE A 85 -2.91 0.86 -1.73
C ILE A 85 -2.94 -0.24 -2.79
N ALA A 86 -4.09 -0.50 -3.40
CA ALA A 86 -4.20 -1.49 -4.48
C ALA A 86 -3.26 -1.16 -5.64
N ASP A 87 -3.24 0.11 -6.07
CA ASP A 87 -2.34 0.57 -7.13
C ASP A 87 -0.87 0.46 -6.72
N ALA A 88 -0.56 0.81 -5.48
CA ALA A 88 0.81 0.73 -4.96
C ALA A 88 1.31 -0.71 -4.85
N ARG A 89 0.44 -1.65 -4.49
CA ARG A 89 0.77 -3.08 -4.47
C ARG A 89 1.08 -3.60 -5.88
N GLU A 90 0.31 -3.15 -6.85
CA GLU A 90 0.53 -3.49 -8.26
C GLU A 90 1.87 -2.94 -8.74
N ALA A 91 2.20 -1.71 -8.37
CA ALA A 91 3.48 -1.08 -8.70
C ALA A 91 4.66 -1.84 -8.08
N VAL A 92 4.52 -2.31 -6.84
CA VAL A 92 5.53 -3.15 -6.17
C VAL A 92 5.69 -4.48 -6.93
N ALA A 93 4.60 -5.14 -7.28
CA ALA A 93 4.64 -6.41 -8.01
C ALA A 93 5.35 -6.25 -9.37
N THR A 94 5.07 -5.19 -10.09
CA THR A 94 5.73 -4.88 -11.37
C THR A 94 7.23 -4.64 -11.16
N ALA A 95 7.59 -3.87 -10.16
CA ALA A 95 9.00 -3.58 -9.85
C ALA A 95 9.76 -4.85 -9.42
N GLU A 96 9.11 -5.76 -8.68
CA GLU A 96 9.67 -7.06 -8.31
C GLU A 96 9.96 -7.91 -9.56
N GLN A 97 9.02 -7.94 -10.51
CA GLN A 97 9.21 -8.66 -11.77
C GLN A 97 10.39 -8.10 -12.56
N GLU A 98 10.53 -6.79 -12.62
CA GLU A 98 11.64 -6.13 -13.33
C GLU A 98 12.99 -6.48 -12.69
N VAL A 99 13.06 -6.45 -11.36
CA VAL A 99 14.27 -6.86 -10.63
C VAL A 99 14.58 -8.33 -10.93
N ASN A 100 13.60 -9.21 -10.86
CA ASN A 100 13.78 -10.64 -11.11
C ASN A 100 14.29 -10.91 -12.54
N LEU A 101 13.77 -10.20 -13.53
CA LEU A 101 14.23 -10.33 -14.92
C LEU A 101 15.68 -9.90 -15.09
N VAL A 102 16.06 -8.77 -14.49
CA VAL A 102 17.44 -8.27 -14.56
C VAL A 102 18.39 -9.17 -13.79
N GLU A 103 17.98 -9.67 -12.61
CA GLU A 103 18.78 -10.62 -11.83
C GLU A 103 19.00 -11.93 -12.58
N ALA A 104 17.98 -12.45 -13.26
CA ALA A 104 18.09 -13.64 -14.07
C ALA A 104 19.09 -13.45 -15.21
N ALA A 105 19.02 -12.30 -15.89
CA ALA A 105 19.97 -11.95 -16.95
C ALA A 105 21.40 -11.82 -16.42
N TRP A 106 21.55 -11.19 -15.25
CA TRP A 106 22.84 -11.04 -14.58
C TRP A 106 23.44 -12.39 -14.20
N THR A 107 22.64 -13.27 -13.61
CA THR A 107 23.03 -14.62 -13.21
C THR A 107 23.44 -15.45 -14.43
N TYR A 108 22.66 -15.41 -15.48
CA TYR A 108 22.95 -16.09 -16.76
C TYR A 108 24.30 -15.63 -17.33
N ARG A 109 24.52 -14.32 -17.36
CA ARG A 109 25.77 -13.73 -17.86
C ARG A 109 26.98 -14.16 -17.04
N ALA A 110 26.85 -14.14 -15.71
CA ALA A 110 27.91 -14.58 -14.78
C ALA A 110 28.23 -16.07 -15.00
N ALA A 111 27.20 -16.91 -15.13
CA ALA A 111 27.38 -18.34 -15.37
C ALA A 111 28.05 -18.61 -16.75
N ALA A 112 27.64 -17.90 -17.80
CA ALA A 112 28.23 -18.00 -19.12
C ALA A 112 29.70 -17.58 -19.10
N SER A 113 30.06 -16.51 -18.41
CA SER A 113 31.45 -16.07 -18.23
C SER A 113 32.28 -17.10 -17.47
N GLY A 114 31.73 -17.67 -16.40
CA GLY A 114 32.39 -18.73 -15.64
C GLY A 114 32.61 -20.01 -16.48
N ALA A 115 31.61 -20.43 -17.25
CA ALA A 115 31.72 -21.58 -18.15
C ALA A 115 32.74 -21.35 -19.27
N GLY A 116 32.75 -20.13 -19.85
CA GLY A 116 33.72 -19.72 -20.85
C GLY A 116 35.13 -19.72 -20.30
N GLY A 117 35.34 -19.22 -19.11
CA GLY A 117 36.63 -19.24 -18.44
C GLY A 117 37.15 -20.66 -18.15
N ARG A 118 36.27 -21.59 -17.79
CA ARG A 118 36.63 -22.97 -17.60
C ARG A 118 37.05 -23.64 -18.91
N ARG A 119 36.38 -23.35 -20.02
CA ARG A 119 36.74 -23.88 -21.33
C ARG A 119 38.12 -23.41 -21.75
N LEU A 120 38.45 -22.18 -21.48
CA LEU A 120 39.75 -21.60 -21.85
C LEU A 120 40.90 -22.18 -21.04
N ARG A 121 40.64 -22.75 -19.87
CA ARG A 121 41.66 -23.38 -19.02
C ARG A 121 41.98 -24.83 -19.39
N ARG A 122 41.22 -25.42 -20.24
CA ARG A 122 41.46 -26.75 -20.75
C ARG A 122 42.31 -26.67 -22.04
#